data_32cac16190e6adb98273dde325e5788c
#
_entry.id   32cac16190e6adb98273dde325e5788c
#
_cell.length_a   1.000
_cell.length_b   1.000
_cell.length_c   1.000
_cell.angle_alpha   90.00
_cell.angle_beta   90.00
_cell.angle_gamma   90.00
#
_symmetry.space_group_name_H-M   'P 1'
#
loop_
_entity.id
_entity.type
_entity.pdbx_description
1 polymer ?
#
loop_
_entity_poly.entity_id
_entity_poly.type
_entity_poly.pdbx_seq_one_letter_code
_entity_poly.pdbx_strand_id
1 'polypeptide(L)'
;MMSEIKQIESIIKPTETFLVADSLTGQVAAEVAKEFKNTVNLTGIVLTRADGDARGGAAVSMKYVSNVPIKFLGIGEKIENLEVFHPDRIANRILGMGDIVSLVEKASQDLSEENLKKTEENLKKGQFSLEDYLSQLRLSLIHI
;
A
#
# COMPACT_ATOMS: atom_id res chain seq x y z
N MET A 1 -14.31 -2.70 26.92
CA MET A 1 -13.87 -2.79 25.52
C MET A 1 -13.40 -4.22 25.16
N MET A 2 -12.29 -4.77 25.72
CA MET A 2 -11.80 -6.12 25.33
C MET A 2 -12.82 -7.24 25.61
N SER A 3 -13.54 -7.19 26.75
CA SER A 3 -14.61 -8.15 27.05
C SER A 3 -15.78 -8.07 26.08
N GLU A 4 -16.15 -6.90 25.64
CA GLU A 4 -17.23 -6.68 24.67
C GLU A 4 -16.86 -7.24 23.29
N ILE A 5 -15.62 -6.99 22.84
CA ILE A 5 -15.13 -7.52 21.55
C ILE A 5 -15.16 -9.04 21.55
N LYS A 6 -14.74 -9.67 22.67
CA LYS A 6 -14.81 -11.12 22.83
C LYS A 6 -16.25 -11.65 22.81
N GLN A 7 -17.19 -10.93 23.42
CA GLN A 7 -18.61 -11.28 23.35
C GLN A 7 -19.16 -11.16 21.94
N ILE A 8 -18.82 -10.06 21.23
CA ILE A 8 -19.22 -9.86 19.82
C ILE A 8 -18.69 -11.00 18.95
N GLU A 9 -17.40 -11.35 19.08
CA GLU A 9 -16.79 -12.45 18.33
C GLU A 9 -17.54 -13.78 18.60
N SER A 10 -17.88 -14.07 19.86
CA SER A 10 -18.58 -15.30 20.23
C SER A 10 -19.99 -15.40 19.63
N ILE A 11 -20.67 -14.27 19.45
CA ILE A 11 -22.03 -14.19 18.88
C ILE A 11 -21.99 -14.27 17.36
N ILE A 12 -21.13 -13.44 16.73
CA ILE A 12 -21.10 -13.29 15.27
C ILE A 12 -20.33 -14.43 14.61
N LYS A 13 -19.29 -14.98 15.26
CA LYS A 13 -18.37 -15.99 14.72
C LYS A 13 -17.85 -15.59 13.33
N PRO A 14 -17.16 -14.46 13.21
CA PRO A 14 -16.73 -13.94 11.93
C PRO A 14 -15.72 -14.88 11.26
N THR A 15 -15.74 -14.96 9.94
CA THR A 15 -14.75 -15.69 9.15
C THR A 15 -13.39 -15.00 9.20
N GLU A 16 -13.39 -13.66 9.18
CA GLU A 16 -12.19 -12.82 9.23
C GLU A 16 -12.35 -11.74 10.28
N THR A 17 -11.31 -11.52 11.07
CA THR A 17 -11.24 -10.45 12.07
C THR A 17 -9.96 -9.65 11.82
N PHE A 18 -10.11 -8.39 11.43
CA PHE A 18 -8.98 -7.52 11.15
C PHE A 18 -8.79 -6.47 12.24
N LEU A 19 -7.55 -6.28 12.64
CA LEU A 19 -7.14 -5.13 13.42
C LEU A 19 -6.74 -4.00 12.46
N VAL A 20 -7.41 -2.86 12.57
CA VAL A 20 -6.99 -1.64 11.89
C VAL A 20 -6.03 -0.89 12.79
N ALA A 21 -4.80 -0.70 12.36
CA ALA A 21 -3.74 -0.07 13.13
C ALA A 21 -3.03 1.00 12.31
N ASP A 22 -2.59 2.03 13.01
CA ASP A 22 -1.91 3.18 12.40
C ASP A 22 -0.40 2.94 12.37
N SER A 23 0.19 2.99 11.17
CA SER A 23 1.62 2.75 10.98
C SER A 23 2.50 3.79 11.69
N LEU A 24 2.01 5.02 11.87
CA LEU A 24 2.78 6.08 12.51
C LEU A 24 2.94 5.91 14.04
N THR A 25 2.13 5.07 14.65
CA THR A 25 2.23 4.79 16.11
C THR A 25 3.35 3.81 16.46
N GLY A 26 3.97 3.20 15.44
CA GLY A 26 5.16 2.38 15.60
C GLY A 26 4.99 1.20 16.57
N GLN A 27 5.83 1.12 17.62
CA GLN A 27 5.82 0.01 18.57
C GLN A 27 4.57 -0.09 19.41
N VAL A 28 3.89 1.04 19.69
CA VAL A 28 2.63 1.03 20.45
C VAL A 28 1.57 0.22 19.71
N ALA A 29 1.50 0.37 18.39
CA ALA A 29 0.57 -0.43 17.58
C ALA A 29 0.88 -1.93 17.64
N ALA A 30 2.16 -2.31 17.72
CA ALA A 30 2.55 -3.71 17.84
C ALA A 30 2.14 -4.33 19.19
N GLU A 31 2.24 -3.57 20.29
CA GLU A 31 1.76 -4.01 21.60
C GLU A 31 0.23 -4.15 21.62
N VAL A 32 -0.49 -3.18 21.05
CA VAL A 32 -1.95 -3.25 20.90
C VAL A 32 -2.34 -4.48 20.08
N ALA A 33 -1.66 -4.76 18.97
CA ALA A 33 -1.92 -5.94 18.15
C ALA A 33 -1.73 -7.25 18.92
N LYS A 34 -0.71 -7.30 19.80
CA LYS A 34 -0.48 -8.45 20.68
C LYS A 34 -1.63 -8.66 21.68
N GLU A 35 -2.11 -7.59 22.30
CA GLU A 35 -3.24 -7.67 23.24
C GLU A 35 -4.53 -8.10 22.55
N PHE A 36 -4.82 -7.55 21.38
CA PHE A 36 -5.98 -7.96 20.61
C PHE A 36 -5.90 -9.43 20.20
N LYS A 37 -4.73 -9.90 19.74
CA LYS A 37 -4.52 -11.31 19.41
C LYS A 37 -4.76 -12.25 20.59
N ASN A 38 -4.38 -11.84 21.80
CA ASN A 38 -4.60 -12.63 23.00
C ASN A 38 -6.08 -12.68 23.43
N THR A 39 -6.89 -11.73 22.94
CA THR A 39 -8.29 -11.59 23.31
C THR A 39 -9.25 -12.20 22.28
N VAL A 40 -8.99 -11.99 21.00
CA VAL A 40 -9.81 -12.42 19.88
C VAL A 40 -8.96 -13.12 18.81
N ASN A 41 -9.61 -13.91 17.95
CA ASN A 41 -8.94 -14.61 16.86
C ASN A 41 -8.66 -13.66 15.69
N LEU A 42 -7.57 -12.86 15.78
CA LEU A 42 -7.15 -11.99 14.68
C LEU A 42 -6.65 -12.80 13.50
N THR A 43 -7.25 -12.60 12.34
CA THR A 43 -6.87 -13.24 11.07
C THR A 43 -6.01 -12.35 10.19
N GLY A 44 -6.01 -11.03 10.43
CA GLY A 44 -5.20 -10.09 9.68
C GLY A 44 -5.08 -8.72 10.33
N ILE A 45 -4.16 -7.92 9.79
CA ILE A 45 -3.95 -6.53 10.16
C ILE A 45 -4.10 -5.67 8.92
N VAL A 46 -4.74 -4.53 9.08
CA VAL A 46 -4.82 -3.44 8.10
C VAL A 46 -3.98 -2.28 8.64
N LEU A 47 -2.93 -1.89 7.93
CA LEU A 47 -2.11 -0.73 8.29
C LEU A 47 -2.62 0.51 7.58
N THR A 48 -2.95 1.54 8.32
CA THR A 48 -3.32 2.85 7.76
C THR A 48 -2.13 3.81 7.79
N ARG A 49 -2.21 4.88 7.00
CA ARG A 49 -1.16 5.92 6.88
C ARG A 49 0.22 5.35 6.54
N ALA A 50 0.25 4.30 5.72
CA ALA A 50 1.49 3.64 5.32
C ALA A 50 2.36 4.50 4.37
N ASP A 51 1.81 5.55 3.79
CA ASP A 51 2.52 6.61 3.07
C ASP A 51 3.48 7.40 3.98
N GLY A 52 3.13 7.58 5.26
CA GLY A 52 3.98 8.22 6.27
C GLY A 52 5.09 7.31 6.82
N ASP A 53 4.98 6.00 6.69
CA ASP A 53 6.01 5.03 7.11
C ASP A 53 6.95 4.67 5.95
N ALA A 54 7.82 5.62 5.60
CA ALA A 54 8.72 5.50 4.45
C ALA A 54 9.60 4.23 4.46
N ARG A 55 9.84 3.64 5.63
CA ARG A 55 10.70 2.46 5.80
C ARG A 55 9.94 1.18 6.11
N GLY A 56 8.60 1.21 6.24
CA GLY A 56 7.80 0.03 6.57
C GLY A 56 8.10 -0.61 7.93
N GLY A 57 8.68 0.15 8.86
CA GLY A 57 9.11 -0.35 10.16
C GLY A 57 7.95 -0.83 11.03
N ALA A 58 6.80 -0.18 10.93
CA ALA A 58 5.59 -0.58 11.65
C ALA A 58 5.12 -1.96 11.20
N ALA A 59 5.15 -2.25 9.90
CA ALA A 59 4.76 -3.54 9.34
C ALA A 59 5.62 -4.68 9.90
N VAL A 60 6.94 -4.50 9.93
CA VAL A 60 7.89 -5.49 10.48
C VAL A 60 7.63 -5.71 11.97
N SER A 61 7.53 -4.63 12.75
CA SER A 61 7.31 -4.69 14.20
C SER A 61 6.00 -5.39 14.54
N MET A 62 4.91 -5.04 13.86
CA MET A 62 3.62 -5.68 14.08
C MET A 62 3.63 -7.15 13.72
N LYS A 63 4.21 -7.51 12.58
CA LYS A 63 4.33 -8.92 12.17
C LYS A 63 5.15 -9.71 13.16
N TYR A 64 6.27 -9.16 13.62
CA TYR A 64 7.15 -9.83 14.57
C TYR A 64 6.49 -10.05 15.94
N VAL A 65 5.86 -9.01 16.50
CA VAL A 65 5.28 -9.05 17.85
C VAL A 65 3.97 -9.83 17.89
N SER A 66 3.06 -9.59 16.92
CA SER A 66 1.74 -10.23 16.92
C SER A 66 1.73 -11.59 16.23
N ASN A 67 2.67 -11.85 15.32
CA ASN A 67 2.68 -12.98 14.40
C ASN A 67 1.38 -13.11 13.55
N VAL A 68 0.61 -12.02 13.43
CA VAL A 68 -0.59 -11.94 12.58
C VAL A 68 -0.17 -11.42 11.21
N PRO A 69 -0.71 -11.95 10.09
CA PRO A 69 -0.36 -11.43 8.76
C PRO A 69 -0.95 -10.05 8.54
N ILE A 70 -0.20 -9.17 7.89
CA ILE A 70 -0.74 -7.94 7.35
C ILE A 70 -1.42 -8.28 6.03
N LYS A 71 -2.64 -7.81 5.83
CA LYS A 71 -3.46 -8.09 4.64
C LYS A 71 -3.56 -6.89 3.72
N PHE A 72 -3.72 -5.69 4.29
CA PHE A 72 -3.96 -4.48 3.52
C PHE A 72 -3.14 -3.31 4.04
N LEU A 73 -2.83 -2.37 3.12
CA LEU A 73 -2.20 -1.08 3.38
C LEU A 73 -3.13 0.05 2.93
N GLY A 74 -3.38 1.01 3.80
CA GLY A 74 -3.98 2.28 3.44
C GLY A 74 -2.89 3.32 3.22
N ILE A 75 -2.73 3.77 1.98
CA ILE A 75 -1.72 4.74 1.56
C ILE A 75 -2.30 6.13 1.29
N GLY A 76 -3.57 6.36 1.64
CA GLY A 76 -4.26 7.62 1.48
C GLY A 76 -5.71 7.53 1.93
N GLU A 77 -6.49 8.59 1.67
CA GLU A 77 -7.86 8.74 2.20
C GLU A 77 -8.94 8.18 1.26
N LYS A 78 -8.64 7.93 0.00
CA LYS A 78 -9.60 7.42 -0.97
C LYS A 78 -9.67 5.89 -0.92
N ILE A 79 -10.80 5.34 -1.38
CA ILE A 79 -11.02 3.88 -1.43
C ILE A 79 -9.96 3.20 -2.32
N GLU A 80 -9.59 3.85 -3.41
CA GLU A 80 -8.57 3.36 -4.34
C GLU A 80 -7.17 3.27 -3.71
N ASN A 81 -6.96 3.95 -2.56
CA ASN A 81 -5.70 3.94 -1.81
C ASN A 81 -5.62 2.80 -0.78
N LEU A 82 -6.53 1.83 -0.83
CA LEU A 82 -6.44 0.60 -0.07
C LEU A 82 -5.82 -0.49 -0.96
N GLU A 83 -4.59 -0.86 -0.66
CA GLU A 83 -3.83 -1.84 -1.42
C GLU A 83 -3.69 -3.17 -0.67
N VAL A 84 -3.56 -4.27 -1.40
CA VAL A 84 -3.18 -5.55 -0.82
C VAL A 84 -1.71 -5.48 -0.36
N PHE A 85 -1.43 -6.06 0.80
CA PHE A 85 -0.06 -6.09 1.31
C PHE A 85 0.81 -7.07 0.54
N HIS A 86 1.89 -6.58 -0.06
CA HIS A 86 2.91 -7.36 -0.76
C HIS A 86 4.21 -7.36 0.05
N PRO A 87 4.54 -8.46 0.75
CA PRO A 87 5.74 -8.52 1.62
C PRO A 87 7.03 -8.20 0.88
N ASP A 88 7.17 -8.70 -0.35
CA ASP A 88 8.39 -8.50 -1.15
C ASP A 88 8.61 -7.03 -1.51
N ARG A 89 7.54 -6.29 -1.82
CA ARG A 89 7.63 -4.84 -2.10
C ARG A 89 8.08 -4.06 -0.87
N ILE A 90 7.53 -4.39 0.30
CA ILE A 90 7.93 -3.75 1.55
C ILE A 90 9.37 -4.10 1.93
N ALA A 91 9.77 -5.36 1.77
CA ALA A 91 11.14 -5.79 2.00
C ALA A 91 12.13 -5.02 1.10
N ASN A 92 11.84 -4.90 -0.20
CA ASN A 92 12.67 -4.15 -1.14
C ASN A 92 12.76 -2.67 -0.77
N ARG A 93 11.65 -2.06 -0.32
CA ARG A 93 11.63 -0.68 0.17
C ARG A 93 12.51 -0.49 1.40
N ILE A 94 12.45 -1.41 2.37
CA ILE A 94 13.26 -1.39 3.58
C ILE A 94 14.75 -1.51 3.24
N LEU A 95 15.11 -2.37 2.28
CA LEU A 95 16.46 -2.59 1.82
C LEU A 95 17.00 -1.47 0.91
N GLY A 96 16.18 -0.46 0.59
CA GLY A 96 16.57 0.63 -0.31
C GLY A 96 16.70 0.21 -1.77
N MET A 97 16.15 -0.95 -2.16
CA MET A 97 16.21 -1.46 -3.53
C MET A 97 15.18 -0.78 -4.46
N GLY A 98 14.33 0.08 -3.91
CA GLY A 98 13.24 0.74 -4.64
C GLY A 98 12.08 -0.20 -4.97
N ASP A 99 10.97 0.36 -5.38
CA ASP A 99 9.81 -0.41 -5.86
C ASP A 99 9.77 -0.39 -7.39
N ILE A 100 10.73 -1.09 -8.02
CA ILE A 100 10.86 -1.18 -9.47
C ILE A 100 9.61 -1.79 -10.09
N VAL A 101 8.96 -2.73 -9.39
CA VAL A 101 7.75 -3.41 -9.89
C VAL A 101 6.58 -2.44 -10.00
N SER A 102 6.32 -1.62 -8.96
CA SER A 102 5.28 -0.58 -9.02
C SER A 102 5.56 0.46 -10.12
N LEU A 103 6.83 0.82 -10.32
CA LEU A 103 7.23 1.73 -11.39
C LEU A 103 6.93 1.14 -12.78
N VAL A 104 7.27 -0.12 -12.99
CA VAL A 104 6.99 -0.82 -14.26
C VAL A 104 5.49 -1.00 -14.45
N GLU A 105 4.73 -1.36 -13.42
CA GLU A 105 3.28 -1.49 -13.49
C GLU A 105 2.60 -0.16 -13.83
N LYS A 106 2.97 0.95 -13.19
CA LYS A 106 2.47 2.29 -13.51
C LYS A 106 2.86 2.72 -14.92
N ALA A 107 4.12 2.53 -15.29
CA ALA A 107 4.57 2.83 -16.65
C ALA A 107 3.82 2.00 -17.71
N SER A 108 3.49 0.75 -17.42
CA SER A 108 2.72 -0.11 -18.34
C SER A 108 1.25 0.29 -18.43
N GLN A 109 0.66 0.85 -17.39
CA GLN A 109 -0.71 1.36 -17.39
C GLN A 109 -0.82 2.70 -18.12
N ASP A 110 0.16 3.58 -17.96
CA ASP A 110 0.20 4.91 -18.60
C ASP A 110 0.66 4.84 -20.08
N LEU A 111 1.48 3.84 -20.42
CA LEU A 111 1.93 3.56 -21.79
C LEU A 111 0.95 2.64 -22.51
N SER A 112 -0.30 3.09 -22.74
CA SER A 112 -1.17 2.38 -23.68
C SER A 112 -0.50 2.42 -25.07
N GLU A 113 -0.53 1.28 -25.79
CA GLU A 113 0.05 1.17 -27.16
C GLU A 113 -0.47 2.26 -28.11
N GLU A 114 -1.68 2.78 -27.88
CA GLU A 114 -2.25 3.88 -28.65
C GLU A 114 -1.52 5.21 -28.43
N ASN A 115 -1.12 5.51 -27.19
CA ASN A 115 -0.39 6.75 -26.90
C ASN A 115 1.04 6.71 -27.44
N LEU A 116 1.70 5.56 -27.42
CA LEU A 116 3.02 5.38 -28.04
C LEU A 116 2.96 5.54 -29.56
N LYS A 117 1.96 4.95 -30.24
CA LYS A 117 1.81 5.08 -31.69
C LYS A 117 1.49 6.50 -32.12
N LYS A 118 0.61 7.21 -31.40
CA LYS A 118 0.31 8.63 -31.67
C LYS A 118 1.52 9.52 -31.49
N THR A 119 2.31 9.32 -30.45
CA THR A 119 3.53 10.09 -30.20
C THR A 119 4.58 9.82 -31.27
N GLU A 120 4.72 8.56 -31.72
CA GLU A 120 5.66 8.18 -32.77
C GLU A 120 5.24 8.77 -34.13
N GLU A 121 3.95 8.79 -34.46
CA GLU A 121 3.44 9.41 -35.68
C GLU A 121 3.62 10.94 -35.70
N ASN A 122 3.37 11.60 -34.56
CA ASN A 122 3.55 13.05 -34.43
C ASN A 122 5.03 13.45 -34.53
N LEU A 123 5.94 12.66 -33.97
CA LEU A 123 7.38 12.83 -34.08
C LEU A 123 7.85 12.67 -35.55
N LYS A 124 7.34 11.67 -36.28
CA LYS A 124 7.65 11.43 -37.69
C LYS A 124 7.15 12.56 -38.60
N LYS A 125 6.06 13.23 -38.22
CA LYS A 125 5.46 14.34 -38.98
C LYS A 125 6.08 15.71 -38.65
N GLY A 126 7.00 15.78 -37.67
CA GLY A 126 7.64 17.03 -37.22
C GLY A 126 6.67 18.01 -36.54
N GLN A 127 5.49 17.58 -36.16
CA GLN A 127 4.46 18.37 -35.50
C GLN A 127 4.45 18.05 -34.01
N PHE A 128 5.42 18.63 -33.28
CA PHE A 128 5.49 18.52 -31.83
C PHE A 128 4.72 19.69 -31.21
N SER A 129 3.56 19.42 -30.64
CA SER A 129 2.74 20.45 -29.99
C SER A 129 3.16 20.67 -28.54
N LEU A 130 2.82 21.84 -27.99
CA LEU A 130 2.98 22.15 -26.57
C LEU A 130 2.19 21.15 -25.68
N GLU A 131 1.08 20.60 -26.18
CA GLU A 131 0.29 19.58 -25.49
C GLU A 131 1.02 18.24 -25.42
N ASP A 132 1.74 17.85 -26.49
CA ASP A 132 2.58 16.65 -26.50
C ASP A 132 3.73 16.79 -25.50
N TYR A 133 4.32 17.99 -25.42
CA TYR A 133 5.36 18.30 -24.44
C TYR A 133 4.85 18.25 -22.99
N LEU A 134 3.67 18.81 -22.73
CA LEU A 134 3.02 18.73 -21.42
C LEU A 134 2.64 17.29 -21.04
N SER A 135 2.21 16.49 -22.00
CA SER A 135 1.92 15.07 -21.78
C SER A 135 3.18 14.29 -21.46
N GLN A 136 4.30 14.55 -22.15
CA GLN A 136 5.59 13.96 -21.84
C GLN A 136 6.13 14.41 -20.48
N LEU A 137 5.95 15.66 -20.10
CA LEU A 137 6.32 16.15 -18.77
C LEU A 137 5.48 15.52 -17.66
N ARG A 138 4.21 15.21 -17.92
CA ARG A 138 3.35 14.47 -16.98
C ARG A 138 3.72 12.99 -16.86
N LEU A 139 4.21 12.38 -17.93
CA LEU A 139 4.75 11.01 -17.94
C LEU A 139 6.19 10.97 -17.40
N SER A 140 6.90 12.09 -17.43
CA SER A 140 8.24 12.20 -16.88
C SER A 140 8.17 12.14 -15.35
N LEU A 141 9.04 11.36 -14.75
CA LEU A 141 9.26 11.11 -13.32
C LEU A 141 9.48 12.36 -12.44
N ILE A 142 9.07 13.54 -12.87
CA ILE A 142 9.19 14.80 -12.10
C ILE A 142 8.07 14.94 -11.06
N HIS A 143 7.18 13.96 -10.96
CA HIS A 143 6.19 13.88 -9.88
C HIS A 143 6.66 12.91 -8.79
N ILE A 144 7.86 13.18 -8.26
CA ILE A 144 8.29 12.68 -6.95
C ILE A 144 8.10 13.78 -5.93
#